data_c640b48644d8c25140b7393188b2671d
#
_entry.id   c640b48644d8c25140b7393188b2671d
#
_cell.length_a   1.000
_cell.length_b   1.000
_cell.length_c   1.000
_cell.angle_alpha   90.00
_cell.angle_beta   90.00
_cell.angle_gamma   90.00
#
_symmetry.space_group_name_H-M   'P 1'
#
loop_
_entity.id
_entity.type
_entity.pdbx_description
1 polymer ?
#
loop_
_entity_poly.entity_id
_entity_poly.type
_entity_poly.pdbx_seq_one_letter_code
_entity_poly.pdbx_strand_id
1 'polypeptide(L)'
;MPEITSRRGLLFGAAAISTGAFLTACTSNEPSDKDDDKQSEAPVANESEGKPVTIGFAGPQADHGWLNAINDQARGRAEKYKDVTLDITEGSNDAAAQIGQIDSLINKKVDVLVILPADGKAMTQAGLKAMKAGIPVINLDRVFSSPQAYRCWIGGDNYGMGFNAGTYIGEKLKDKKDAKVVELAGIDNLELTQQRTQGFDDALKNYPNLKKVARQAAEFTVESGQAKMAALLQAQKNFDALWNHDDDQGVGALRAIDQAGRDGFLMVGGAGALSAMEAIEKDDGVLKATVLYPPTMAASAIDLARALGQAKGISGMAEFEIPSFVTLYSAVVDKENVAQYKVNGFK
;
A
#
# COMPACT_ATOMS: atom_id res chain seq x y z
N MET A 1 12.35 62.73 -17.20
CA MET A 1 11.50 63.86 -17.66
C MET A 1 11.57 63.93 -19.17
N PRO A 2 10.51 64.01 -19.95
CA PRO A 2 9.09 64.30 -19.65
C PRO A 2 8.17 63.09 -20.04
N GLU A 3 7.07 62.99 -19.63
CA GLU A 3 5.76 63.58 -19.40
C GLU A 3 4.64 62.71 -20.02
N ILE A 4 3.63 62.55 -19.24
CA ILE A 4 2.35 61.84 -19.43
C ILE A 4 1.47 62.65 -20.38
N THR A 5 0.70 61.99 -21.25
CA THR A 5 -0.61 62.53 -21.66
C THR A 5 -1.64 61.44 -21.98
N SER A 6 -2.70 61.50 -21.21
CA SER A 6 -4.02 60.88 -21.37
C SER A 6 -4.77 61.48 -22.55
N ARG A 7 -5.62 60.67 -23.23
CA ARG A 7 -6.91 61.18 -23.80
C ARG A 7 -7.94 60.08 -23.96
N ARG A 8 -9.06 60.29 -23.27
CA ARG A 8 -10.37 59.66 -23.44
C ARG A 8 -10.99 60.09 -24.77
N GLY A 9 -11.75 59.21 -25.37
CA GLY A 9 -12.68 59.53 -26.47
C GLY A 9 -13.78 58.49 -26.56
N LEU A 10 -14.96 58.84 -26.05
CA LEU A 10 -16.28 58.20 -26.26
C LEU A 10 -16.75 58.44 -27.70
N LEU A 11 -17.41 57.45 -28.32
CA LEU A 11 -18.54 57.70 -29.20
C LEU A 11 -19.42 56.44 -29.39
N PHE A 12 -20.72 56.66 -29.33
CA PHE A 12 -21.87 55.78 -29.47
C PHE A 12 -22.12 55.32 -30.93
N GLY A 13 -22.76 54.18 -31.10
CA GLY A 13 -23.40 53.77 -32.39
C GLY A 13 -24.07 52.41 -32.37
N ALA A 14 -25.32 52.42 -32.16
CA ALA A 14 -26.50 51.61 -32.51
C ALA A 14 -26.41 50.19 -33.12
N ALA A 15 -27.05 49.27 -32.43
CA ALA A 15 -28.04 48.23 -32.77
C ALA A 15 -27.96 47.44 -34.09
N ALA A 16 -27.80 46.11 -33.97
CA ALA A 16 -28.52 45.12 -34.78
C ALA A 16 -28.73 43.81 -33.98
N ILE A 17 -29.98 43.38 -33.95
CA ILE A 17 -30.50 42.21 -33.27
C ILE A 17 -30.15 40.98 -34.07
N SER A 18 -29.51 39.96 -33.46
CA SER A 18 -29.57 38.59 -33.97
C SER A 18 -29.62 37.61 -32.76
N THR A 19 -30.70 36.85 -32.78
CA THR A 19 -31.04 35.76 -31.86
C THR A 19 -29.94 34.72 -31.78
N GLY A 20 -29.29 34.59 -30.61
CA GLY A 20 -28.33 33.52 -30.29
C GLY A 20 -28.67 32.95 -28.93
N ALA A 21 -28.88 31.64 -28.88
CA ALA A 21 -29.29 30.87 -27.73
C ALA A 21 -28.36 31.09 -26.53
N PHE A 22 -28.92 31.55 -25.43
CA PHE A 22 -28.27 31.62 -24.13
C PHE A 22 -28.17 30.23 -23.52
N LEU A 23 -26.95 29.71 -23.38
CA LEU A 23 -26.62 28.67 -22.41
C LEU A 23 -26.45 29.35 -21.05
N THR A 24 -27.53 29.43 -20.29
CA THR A 24 -27.49 29.82 -18.88
C THR A 24 -26.97 28.62 -18.07
N ALA A 25 -25.70 28.67 -17.66
CA ALA A 25 -25.23 27.87 -16.56
C ALA A 25 -25.78 28.46 -15.27
N CYS A 26 -26.93 27.94 -14.81
CA CYS A 26 -27.49 28.28 -13.50
C CYS A 26 -26.72 27.55 -12.41
N THR A 27 -25.88 28.27 -11.65
CA THR A 27 -25.53 27.89 -10.31
C THR A 27 -26.65 28.37 -9.38
N SER A 28 -27.67 27.55 -9.16
CA SER A 28 -28.66 27.78 -8.13
C SER A 28 -28.42 26.81 -6.97
N ASN A 29 -28.08 27.38 -5.84
CA ASN A 29 -27.90 26.70 -4.57
C ASN A 29 -29.22 26.80 -3.77
N GLU A 30 -30.31 26.23 -4.29
CA GLU A 30 -31.57 26.09 -3.55
C GLU A 30 -31.89 24.61 -3.38
N PRO A 31 -32.24 24.15 -2.16
CA PRO A 31 -32.67 22.78 -1.95
C PRO A 31 -34.06 22.57 -2.51
N SER A 32 -34.19 21.75 -3.53
CA SER A 32 -35.50 21.27 -3.98
C SER A 32 -35.87 20.00 -3.22
N ASP A 33 -36.84 20.13 -2.32
CA ASP A 33 -37.57 18.98 -1.77
C ASP A 33 -38.36 18.32 -2.91
N LYS A 34 -37.87 17.18 -3.36
CA LYS A 34 -38.68 16.11 -3.96
C LYS A 34 -37.88 14.80 -3.91
N ASP A 35 -38.48 13.84 -3.23
CA ASP A 35 -38.13 12.43 -3.19
C ASP A 35 -37.92 11.88 -4.61
N ASP A 36 -36.69 11.46 -4.87
CA ASP A 36 -36.39 10.38 -5.80
C ASP A 36 -35.04 9.79 -5.36
N ASP A 37 -35.08 8.69 -4.64
CA ASP A 37 -33.98 7.82 -4.30
C ASP A 37 -33.37 7.21 -5.59
N LYS A 38 -32.64 8.01 -6.33
CA LYS A 38 -31.58 7.59 -7.24
C LYS A 38 -30.36 8.43 -6.90
N GLN A 39 -29.54 7.92 -5.97
CA GLN A 39 -28.13 8.29 -5.93
C GLN A 39 -27.61 8.12 -7.36
N SER A 40 -27.49 9.21 -8.10
CA SER A 40 -26.72 9.22 -9.33
C SER A 40 -25.26 9.07 -8.89
N GLU A 41 -24.81 7.83 -8.80
CA GLU A 41 -23.38 7.54 -8.82
C GLU A 41 -22.84 8.24 -10.07
N ALA A 42 -22.05 9.28 -9.87
CA ALA A 42 -21.28 9.87 -10.96
C ALA A 42 -20.53 8.73 -11.63
N PRO A 43 -20.66 8.50 -12.94
CA PRO A 43 -20.00 7.38 -13.59
C PRO A 43 -18.50 7.53 -13.33
N VAL A 44 -17.92 6.59 -12.60
CA VAL A 44 -16.48 6.51 -12.43
C VAL A 44 -15.93 6.22 -13.82
N ALA A 45 -15.27 7.20 -14.43
CA ALA A 45 -14.91 7.20 -15.86
C ALA A 45 -14.05 6.01 -16.31
N ASN A 46 -13.56 5.19 -15.34
CA ASN A 46 -12.79 3.96 -15.56
C ASN A 46 -13.63 2.67 -15.55
N GLU A 47 -14.92 2.71 -15.24
CA GLU A 47 -15.77 1.50 -15.23
C GLU A 47 -16.33 1.17 -16.62
N SER A 48 -16.32 2.12 -17.57
CA SER A 48 -16.76 1.86 -18.92
C SER A 48 -15.82 0.88 -19.64
N GLU A 49 -16.40 -0.14 -20.28
CA GLU A 49 -15.69 -1.10 -21.10
C GLU A 49 -14.82 -0.38 -22.16
N GLY A 50 -13.57 -0.78 -22.26
CA GLY A 50 -12.58 -0.20 -23.17
C GLY A 50 -12.01 -1.24 -24.13
N LYS A 51 -10.84 -0.93 -24.71
CA LYS A 51 -10.08 -1.91 -25.48
C LYS A 51 -9.67 -3.09 -24.57
N PRO A 52 -9.83 -4.35 -25.05
CA PRO A 52 -9.35 -5.51 -24.28
C PRO A 52 -7.87 -5.38 -23.91
N VAL A 53 -7.53 -5.75 -22.67
CA VAL A 53 -6.17 -5.72 -22.12
C VAL A 53 -5.85 -7.05 -21.47
N THR A 54 -4.74 -7.67 -21.87
CA THR A 54 -4.16 -8.83 -21.18
C THR A 54 -3.10 -8.38 -20.21
N ILE A 55 -3.34 -8.62 -18.91
CA ILE A 55 -2.42 -8.27 -17.83
C ILE A 55 -1.71 -9.54 -17.38
N GLY A 56 -0.37 -9.58 -17.47
CA GLY A 56 0.44 -10.60 -16.84
C GLY A 56 0.71 -10.22 -15.37
N PHE A 57 0.53 -11.14 -14.44
CA PHE A 57 0.84 -10.94 -13.03
C PHE A 57 1.87 -11.97 -12.57
N ALA A 58 3.00 -11.50 -12.04
CA ALA A 58 4.04 -12.34 -11.48
C ALA A 58 4.37 -11.89 -10.04
N GLY A 59 4.23 -12.82 -9.09
CA GLY A 59 4.49 -12.59 -7.67
C GLY A 59 5.32 -13.70 -7.03
N PRO A 60 5.72 -13.54 -5.75
CA PRO A 60 6.27 -14.61 -4.93
C PRO A 60 5.24 -15.73 -4.73
N GLN A 61 5.71 -16.86 -4.20
CA GLN A 61 4.81 -17.91 -3.72
C GLN A 61 3.93 -17.34 -2.58
N ALA A 62 2.65 -17.63 -2.63
CA ALA A 62 1.70 -17.22 -1.60
C ALA A 62 1.82 -18.15 -0.37
N ASP A 63 2.85 -17.93 0.44
CA ASP A 63 3.20 -18.75 1.62
C ASP A 63 2.69 -18.20 2.95
N HIS A 64 2.06 -17.02 2.94
CA HIS A 64 1.41 -16.40 4.11
C HIS A 64 0.20 -15.55 3.69
N GLY A 65 -0.61 -15.13 4.67
CA GLY A 65 -1.91 -14.49 4.45
C GLY A 65 -1.83 -13.22 3.60
N TRP A 66 -0.83 -12.36 3.84
CA TRP A 66 -0.69 -11.13 3.07
C TRP A 66 -0.44 -11.40 1.57
N LEU A 67 0.43 -12.35 1.20
CA LEU A 67 0.66 -12.70 -0.21
C LEU A 67 -0.54 -13.41 -0.86
N ASN A 68 -1.29 -14.22 -0.08
CA ASN A 68 -2.57 -14.75 -0.55
C ASN A 68 -3.55 -13.61 -0.85
N ALA A 69 -3.68 -12.65 0.06
CA ALA A 69 -4.55 -11.49 -0.13
C ALA A 69 -4.15 -10.62 -1.34
N ILE A 70 -2.85 -10.47 -1.63
CA ILE A 70 -2.35 -9.81 -2.86
C ILE A 70 -2.93 -10.50 -4.11
N ASN A 71 -2.84 -11.83 -4.18
CA ASN A 71 -3.35 -12.59 -5.33
C ASN A 71 -4.88 -12.49 -5.44
N ASP A 72 -5.59 -12.58 -4.32
CA ASP A 72 -7.06 -12.49 -4.29
C ASP A 72 -7.54 -11.10 -4.70
N GLN A 73 -6.87 -10.04 -4.23
CA GLN A 73 -7.16 -8.66 -4.63
C GLN A 73 -6.92 -8.43 -6.14
N ALA A 74 -5.84 -8.98 -6.69
CA ALA A 74 -5.58 -8.88 -8.13
C ALA A 74 -6.66 -9.61 -8.94
N ARG A 75 -6.99 -10.86 -8.59
CA ARG A 75 -8.03 -11.66 -9.27
C ARG A 75 -9.41 -11.00 -9.15
N GLY A 76 -9.83 -10.69 -7.92
CA GLY A 76 -11.14 -10.11 -7.67
C GLY A 76 -11.31 -8.73 -8.32
N ARG A 77 -10.21 -7.98 -8.51
CA ARG A 77 -10.29 -6.71 -9.25
C ARG A 77 -10.37 -6.94 -10.75
N ALA A 78 -9.59 -7.83 -11.32
CA ALA A 78 -9.64 -8.17 -12.75
C ALA A 78 -11.02 -8.70 -13.16
N GLU A 79 -11.66 -9.53 -12.35
CA GLU A 79 -13.00 -10.08 -12.60
C GLU A 79 -14.11 -9.03 -12.71
N LYS A 80 -13.91 -7.83 -12.13
CA LYS A 80 -14.86 -6.72 -12.26
C LYS A 80 -14.86 -6.09 -13.65
N TYR A 81 -13.85 -6.34 -14.48
CA TYR A 81 -13.70 -5.76 -15.79
C TYR A 81 -13.88 -6.79 -16.89
N LYS A 82 -14.83 -6.56 -17.80
CA LYS A 82 -15.07 -7.43 -18.96
C LYS A 82 -13.98 -7.34 -20.03
N ASP A 83 -13.22 -6.26 -20.00
CA ASP A 83 -12.14 -5.95 -20.94
C ASP A 83 -10.75 -6.29 -20.38
N VAL A 84 -10.66 -6.99 -19.25
CA VAL A 84 -9.39 -7.45 -18.67
C VAL A 84 -9.31 -8.97 -18.70
N THR A 85 -8.20 -9.48 -19.21
CA THR A 85 -7.77 -10.88 -19.05
C THR A 85 -6.53 -10.91 -18.16
N LEU A 86 -6.60 -11.61 -17.01
CA LEU A 86 -5.49 -11.76 -16.07
C LEU A 86 -4.79 -13.10 -16.28
N ASP A 87 -3.51 -13.06 -16.68
CA ASP A 87 -2.62 -14.24 -16.76
C ASP A 87 -1.67 -14.20 -15.55
N ILE A 88 -2.01 -14.91 -14.49
CA ILE A 88 -1.26 -14.96 -13.24
C ILE A 88 -0.38 -16.21 -13.17
N THR A 89 0.89 -16.03 -12.81
CA THR A 89 1.83 -17.14 -12.61
C THR A 89 1.60 -17.87 -11.28
N GLU A 90 2.18 -19.08 -11.13
CA GLU A 90 2.08 -19.83 -9.86
C GLU A 90 2.80 -19.15 -8.69
N GLY A 91 3.72 -18.21 -8.99
CA GLY A 91 4.56 -17.57 -8.00
C GLY A 91 5.79 -18.39 -7.61
N SER A 92 6.84 -17.70 -7.18
CA SER A 92 8.05 -18.33 -6.67
C SER A 92 8.83 -17.38 -5.78
N ASN A 93 9.38 -17.88 -4.67
CA ASN A 93 10.32 -17.16 -3.81
C ASN A 93 11.76 -17.24 -4.34
N ASP A 94 12.01 -18.08 -5.36
CA ASP A 94 13.27 -18.11 -6.10
C ASP A 94 13.26 -17.08 -7.22
N ALA A 95 14.20 -16.13 -7.21
CA ALA A 95 14.26 -15.04 -8.18
C ALA A 95 14.48 -15.56 -9.62
N ALA A 96 15.27 -16.63 -9.81
CA ALA A 96 15.53 -17.18 -11.15
C ALA A 96 14.27 -17.83 -11.73
N ALA A 97 13.53 -18.59 -10.92
CA ALA A 97 12.26 -19.17 -11.32
C ALA A 97 11.22 -18.10 -11.66
N GLN A 98 11.11 -17.04 -10.83
CA GLN A 98 10.20 -15.93 -11.11
C GLN A 98 10.59 -15.16 -12.37
N ILE A 99 11.88 -14.95 -12.64
CA ILE A 99 12.37 -14.38 -13.92
C ILE A 99 11.92 -15.23 -15.10
N GLY A 100 12.01 -16.56 -15.00
CA GLY A 100 11.52 -17.48 -16.06
C GLY A 100 10.01 -17.35 -16.30
N GLN A 101 9.22 -17.14 -15.25
CA GLN A 101 7.78 -16.87 -15.35
C GLN A 101 7.50 -15.53 -16.04
N ILE A 102 8.25 -14.48 -15.71
CA ILE A 102 8.15 -13.16 -16.36
C ILE A 102 8.53 -13.29 -17.85
N ASP A 103 9.59 -14.03 -18.18
CA ASP A 103 9.99 -14.27 -19.55
C ASP A 103 8.88 -14.98 -20.37
N SER A 104 8.17 -15.92 -19.75
CA SER A 104 7.00 -16.57 -20.33
C SER A 104 5.89 -15.57 -20.67
N LEU A 105 5.58 -14.64 -19.76
CA LEU A 105 4.58 -13.59 -19.96
C LEU A 105 5.01 -12.61 -21.06
N ILE A 106 6.29 -12.24 -21.13
CA ILE A 106 6.86 -11.42 -22.21
C ILE A 106 6.69 -12.13 -23.56
N ASN A 107 6.99 -13.42 -23.64
CA ASN A 107 6.86 -14.21 -24.87
C ASN A 107 5.40 -14.37 -25.30
N LYS A 108 4.45 -14.41 -24.38
CA LYS A 108 3.00 -14.38 -24.65
C LYS A 108 2.53 -13.02 -25.15
N LYS A 109 3.37 -11.98 -25.07
CA LYS A 109 3.07 -10.59 -25.48
C LYS A 109 1.86 -10.02 -24.74
N VAL A 110 1.82 -10.17 -23.41
CA VAL A 110 0.81 -9.49 -22.58
C VAL A 110 0.91 -7.97 -22.79
N ASP A 111 -0.19 -7.24 -22.63
CA ASP A 111 -0.23 -5.79 -22.87
C ASP A 111 0.48 -5.01 -21.76
N VAL A 112 0.39 -5.49 -20.50
CA VAL A 112 1.01 -4.88 -19.32
C VAL A 112 1.46 -5.99 -18.36
N LEU A 113 2.56 -5.78 -17.65
CA LEU A 113 3.01 -6.65 -16.57
C LEU A 113 2.82 -5.97 -15.21
N VAL A 114 2.24 -6.69 -14.26
CA VAL A 114 2.28 -6.36 -12.84
C VAL A 114 3.26 -7.32 -12.18
N ILE A 115 4.32 -6.78 -11.57
CA ILE A 115 5.39 -7.60 -10.97
C ILE A 115 5.57 -7.20 -9.51
N LEU A 116 5.30 -8.14 -8.59
CA LEU A 116 5.78 -8.12 -7.22
C LEU A 116 7.03 -9.02 -7.18
N PRO A 117 8.25 -8.46 -7.18
CA PRO A 117 9.44 -9.31 -7.26
C PRO A 117 9.72 -10.03 -5.92
N ALA A 118 10.26 -11.26 -5.98
CA ALA A 118 10.78 -11.95 -4.80
C ALA A 118 11.90 -11.12 -4.13
N ASP A 119 12.74 -10.48 -4.95
CA ASP A 119 13.74 -9.50 -4.55
C ASP A 119 13.84 -8.42 -5.64
N GLY A 120 13.56 -7.16 -5.26
CA GLY A 120 13.54 -6.04 -6.22
C GLY A 120 14.89 -5.80 -6.88
N LYS A 121 15.98 -5.89 -6.12
CA LYS A 121 17.35 -5.67 -6.63
C LYS A 121 17.77 -6.79 -7.58
N ALA A 122 17.58 -8.04 -7.18
CA ALA A 122 17.97 -9.20 -7.98
C ALA A 122 17.18 -9.28 -9.29
N MET A 123 15.93 -8.82 -9.29
CA MET A 123 15.01 -8.96 -10.44
C MET A 123 14.89 -7.69 -11.30
N THR A 124 15.64 -6.63 -11.01
CA THR A 124 15.60 -5.37 -11.79
C THR A 124 15.80 -5.60 -13.30
N GLN A 125 16.67 -6.54 -13.70
CA GLN A 125 16.91 -6.83 -15.11
C GLN A 125 15.69 -7.44 -15.82
N ALA A 126 14.84 -8.18 -15.13
CA ALA A 126 13.59 -8.70 -15.71
C ALA A 126 12.60 -7.56 -16.02
N GLY A 127 12.48 -6.57 -15.12
CA GLY A 127 11.69 -5.36 -15.39
C GLY A 127 12.23 -4.56 -16.58
N LEU A 128 13.54 -4.33 -16.63
CA LEU A 128 14.19 -3.66 -17.77
C LEU A 128 13.96 -4.40 -19.10
N LYS A 129 14.01 -5.73 -19.10
CA LYS A 129 13.75 -6.56 -20.27
C LYS A 129 12.31 -6.39 -20.76
N ALA A 130 11.33 -6.40 -19.86
CA ALA A 130 9.92 -6.19 -20.19
C ALA A 130 9.69 -4.80 -20.79
N MET A 131 10.20 -3.75 -20.12
CA MET A 131 10.11 -2.36 -20.60
C MET A 131 10.77 -2.19 -22.00
N LYS A 132 11.93 -2.80 -22.22
CA LYS A 132 12.60 -2.80 -23.52
C LYS A 132 11.81 -3.54 -24.61
N ALA A 133 11.05 -4.57 -24.25
CA ALA A 133 10.15 -5.29 -25.15
C ALA A 133 8.87 -4.49 -25.48
N GLY A 134 8.72 -3.28 -24.95
CA GLY A 134 7.55 -2.43 -25.15
C GLY A 134 6.36 -2.80 -24.26
N ILE A 135 6.56 -3.65 -23.25
CA ILE A 135 5.54 -4.05 -22.29
C ILE A 135 5.71 -3.18 -21.02
N PRO A 136 4.81 -2.24 -20.75
CA PRO A 136 4.89 -1.43 -19.54
C PRO A 136 4.74 -2.28 -18.29
N VAL A 137 5.51 -1.93 -17.26
CA VAL A 137 5.54 -2.66 -15.98
C VAL A 137 4.95 -1.79 -14.87
N ILE A 138 4.00 -2.34 -14.13
CA ILE A 138 3.63 -1.89 -12.79
C ILE A 138 4.47 -2.69 -11.81
N ASN A 139 5.39 -2.04 -11.13
CA ASN A 139 6.15 -2.67 -10.04
C ASN A 139 5.36 -2.56 -8.75
N LEU A 140 5.00 -3.69 -8.18
CA LEU A 140 4.19 -3.79 -6.96
C LEU A 140 5.08 -4.09 -5.76
N ASP A 141 4.90 -3.34 -4.67
CA ASP A 141 5.53 -3.53 -3.36
C ASP A 141 7.07 -3.43 -3.37
N ARG A 142 7.81 -4.53 -3.56
CA ARG A 142 9.27 -4.57 -3.53
C ARG A 142 9.86 -3.85 -4.75
N VAL A 143 10.47 -2.68 -4.51
CA VAL A 143 10.89 -1.80 -5.59
C VAL A 143 12.10 -2.32 -6.35
N PHE A 144 12.08 -2.24 -7.68
CA PHE A 144 13.26 -2.44 -8.51
C PHE A 144 14.30 -1.34 -8.30
N SER A 145 15.59 -1.68 -8.35
CA SER A 145 16.69 -0.73 -8.13
C SER A 145 16.87 0.31 -9.26
N SER A 146 16.12 0.19 -10.35
CA SER A 146 16.17 1.14 -11.47
C SER A 146 14.77 1.65 -11.81
N PRO A 147 14.55 2.97 -11.86
CA PRO A 147 13.26 3.53 -12.29
C PRO A 147 12.94 3.27 -13.76
N GLN A 148 13.90 2.81 -14.56
CA GLN A 148 13.67 2.39 -15.94
C GLN A 148 13.08 0.99 -16.06
N ALA A 149 13.04 0.21 -14.97
CA ALA A 149 12.50 -1.15 -14.94
C ALA A 149 10.98 -1.20 -14.82
N TYR A 150 10.32 -0.05 -14.63
CA TYR A 150 8.87 0.06 -14.49
C TYR A 150 8.34 1.39 -15.00
N ARG A 151 7.06 1.44 -15.33
CA ARG A 151 6.33 2.68 -15.67
C ARG A 151 5.75 3.34 -14.42
N CYS A 152 5.29 2.52 -13.48
CA CYS A 152 4.74 2.97 -12.20
C CYS A 152 5.11 1.96 -11.12
N TRP A 153 5.49 2.46 -9.95
CA TRP A 153 5.57 1.67 -8.72
C TRP A 153 4.38 1.99 -7.83
N ILE A 154 3.79 0.96 -7.22
CA ILE A 154 2.78 1.11 -6.17
C ILE A 154 3.11 0.21 -4.98
N GLY A 155 3.11 0.76 -3.79
CA GLY A 155 3.43 0.03 -2.55
C GLY A 155 3.09 0.84 -1.31
N GLY A 156 3.29 0.23 -0.14
CA GLY A 156 3.10 0.89 1.15
C GLY A 156 4.32 1.73 1.55
N ASP A 157 4.09 2.64 2.48
CA ASP A 157 5.15 3.44 3.10
C ASP A 157 5.84 2.62 4.21
N ASN A 158 6.90 1.90 3.83
CA ASN A 158 7.63 1.05 4.77
C ASN A 158 8.36 1.86 5.86
N TYR A 159 8.95 3.00 5.49
CA TYR A 159 9.58 3.88 6.48
C TYR A 159 8.52 4.45 7.44
N GLY A 160 7.42 4.98 6.90
CA GLY A 160 6.30 5.49 7.69
C GLY A 160 5.66 4.43 8.56
N MET A 161 5.60 3.16 8.10
CA MET A 161 5.12 2.04 8.91
C MET A 161 5.95 1.86 10.18
N GLY A 162 7.28 1.84 10.05
CA GLY A 162 8.19 1.77 11.21
C GLY A 162 8.11 3.01 12.08
N PHE A 163 8.12 4.19 11.47
CA PHE A 163 8.03 5.47 12.19
C PHE A 163 6.74 5.59 13.02
N ASN A 164 5.61 5.20 12.44
CA ASN A 164 4.32 5.23 13.11
C ASN A 164 4.22 4.20 14.25
N ALA A 165 4.78 2.99 14.07
CA ALA A 165 4.89 1.99 15.13
C ALA A 165 5.73 2.51 16.31
N GLY A 166 6.88 3.10 16.02
CA GLY A 166 7.77 3.68 17.04
C GLY A 166 7.13 4.86 17.77
N THR A 167 6.43 5.72 17.03
CA THR A 167 5.69 6.85 17.62
C THR A 167 4.58 6.36 18.54
N TYR A 168 3.78 5.38 18.11
CA TYR A 168 2.72 4.80 18.95
C TYR A 168 3.28 4.21 20.25
N ILE A 169 4.34 3.39 20.15
CA ILE A 169 5.01 2.82 21.32
C ILE A 169 5.57 3.93 22.22
N GLY A 170 6.19 4.95 21.63
CA GLY A 170 6.73 6.09 22.35
C GLY A 170 5.69 6.83 23.14
N GLU A 171 4.55 7.16 22.55
CA GLU A 171 3.44 7.84 23.23
C GLU A 171 2.84 6.98 24.36
N LYS A 172 2.69 5.66 24.16
CA LYS A 172 2.18 4.75 25.21
C LYS A 172 3.15 4.59 26.40
N LEU A 173 4.45 4.75 26.17
CA LEU A 173 5.49 4.55 27.18
C LEU A 173 6.23 5.84 27.58
N LYS A 174 5.77 7.01 27.20
CA LYS A 174 6.46 8.30 27.45
C LYS A 174 6.77 8.58 28.92
N ASP A 175 5.92 8.12 29.82
CA ASP A 175 6.07 8.32 31.26
C ASP A 175 6.86 7.20 31.97
N LYS A 176 7.24 6.13 31.23
CA LYS A 176 8.00 5.00 31.75
C LYS A 176 9.49 5.28 31.65
N LYS A 177 10.20 5.29 32.78
CA LYS A 177 11.66 5.45 32.80
C LYS A 177 12.35 4.17 32.28
N ASP A 178 13.41 4.37 31.48
CA ASP A 178 14.26 3.29 30.95
C ASP A 178 13.47 2.16 30.28
N ALA A 179 12.44 2.50 29.50
CA ALA A 179 11.61 1.54 28.77
C ALA A 179 12.44 0.80 27.73
N LYS A 180 12.28 -0.52 27.70
CA LYS A 180 13.00 -1.43 26.78
C LYS A 180 12.05 -1.88 25.66
N VAL A 181 12.51 -1.73 24.43
CA VAL A 181 11.74 -2.12 23.25
C VAL A 181 12.49 -3.19 22.48
N VAL A 182 11.80 -4.18 21.96
CA VAL A 182 12.33 -5.21 21.08
C VAL A 182 11.64 -5.18 19.73
N GLU A 183 12.32 -5.63 18.70
CA GLU A 183 11.84 -5.66 17.32
C GLU A 183 11.90 -7.08 16.77
N LEU A 184 10.78 -7.57 16.26
CA LEU A 184 10.68 -8.79 15.47
C LEU A 184 10.49 -8.38 14.00
N ALA A 185 11.62 -8.29 13.29
CA ALA A 185 11.65 -7.85 11.90
C ALA A 185 11.25 -8.97 10.93
N GLY A 186 10.98 -8.62 9.69
CA GLY A 186 10.77 -9.58 8.60
C GLY A 186 12.07 -10.06 7.97
N ILE A 187 12.01 -10.45 6.70
CA ILE A 187 13.18 -10.94 5.92
C ILE A 187 14.25 -9.84 5.86
N ASP A 188 15.41 -10.10 6.41
CA ASP A 188 16.40 -9.09 6.78
C ASP A 188 17.08 -8.39 5.59
N ASN A 189 17.28 -9.10 4.49
CA ASN A 189 17.92 -8.57 3.29
C ASN A 189 16.99 -7.78 2.36
N LEU A 190 15.70 -7.73 2.66
CA LEU A 190 14.75 -6.92 1.89
C LEU A 190 14.84 -5.44 2.27
N GLU A 191 14.87 -4.57 1.28
CA GLU A 191 14.90 -3.12 1.47
C GLU A 191 13.72 -2.63 2.31
N LEU A 192 12.51 -3.18 2.10
CA LEU A 192 11.32 -2.83 2.88
C LEU A 192 11.51 -3.11 4.39
N THR A 193 12.17 -4.21 4.76
CA THR A 193 12.47 -4.54 6.15
C THR A 193 13.45 -3.55 6.76
N GLN A 194 14.47 -3.17 5.98
CA GLN A 194 15.46 -2.16 6.40
C GLN A 194 14.81 -0.78 6.58
N GLN A 195 13.94 -0.37 5.66
CA GLN A 195 13.18 0.87 5.78
C GLN A 195 12.26 0.90 7.00
N ARG A 196 11.57 -0.21 7.30
CA ARG A 196 10.75 -0.35 8.52
C ARG A 196 11.60 -0.19 9.78
N THR A 197 12.72 -0.91 9.87
CA THR A 197 13.67 -0.78 11.00
C THR A 197 14.20 0.65 11.13
N GLN A 198 14.58 1.29 10.00
CA GLN A 198 15.09 2.66 10.00
C GLN A 198 14.03 3.66 10.51
N GLY A 199 12.79 3.58 10.01
CA GLY A 199 11.70 4.44 10.47
C GLY A 199 11.43 4.27 11.96
N PHE A 200 11.44 3.03 12.45
CA PHE A 200 11.28 2.73 13.86
C PHE A 200 12.40 3.33 14.72
N ASP A 201 13.66 3.16 14.32
CA ASP A 201 14.80 3.73 15.03
C ASP A 201 14.78 5.26 15.04
N ASP A 202 14.35 5.87 13.94
CA ASP A 202 14.22 7.32 13.85
C ASP A 202 13.09 7.87 14.74
N ALA A 203 11.97 7.16 14.83
CA ALA A 203 10.90 7.52 15.75
C ALA A 203 11.35 7.45 17.23
N LEU A 204 12.08 6.40 17.60
CA LEU A 204 12.57 6.23 18.98
C LEU A 204 13.52 7.36 19.43
N LYS A 205 14.20 8.05 18.51
CA LYS A 205 15.03 9.22 18.86
C LYS A 205 14.24 10.36 19.52
N ASN A 206 12.93 10.43 19.28
CA ASN A 206 12.05 11.42 19.90
C ASN A 206 11.65 11.04 21.34
N TYR A 207 11.99 9.83 21.80
CA TYR A 207 11.64 9.27 23.09
C TYR A 207 12.89 8.78 23.82
N PRO A 208 13.70 9.68 24.43
CA PRO A 208 15.00 9.34 25.01
C PRO A 208 14.93 8.37 26.20
N ASN A 209 13.75 8.16 26.76
CA ASN A 209 13.47 7.15 27.79
C ASN A 209 13.29 5.73 27.22
N LEU A 210 13.21 5.54 25.89
CA LEU A 210 13.05 4.25 25.24
C LEU A 210 14.39 3.78 24.63
N LYS A 211 14.70 2.50 24.80
CA LYS A 211 15.90 1.87 24.20
C LYS A 211 15.51 0.58 23.50
N LYS A 212 15.82 0.48 22.20
CA LYS A 212 15.77 -0.80 21.50
C LYS A 212 16.90 -1.70 22.00
N VAL A 213 16.56 -2.78 22.70
CA VAL A 213 17.52 -3.69 23.37
C VAL A 213 17.77 -4.97 22.60
N ALA A 214 16.90 -5.33 21.65
CA ALA A 214 17.08 -6.47 20.77
C ALA A 214 16.29 -6.30 19.46
N ARG A 215 16.81 -6.91 18.42
CA ARG A 215 16.16 -7.10 17.12
C ARG A 215 16.40 -8.54 16.67
N GLN A 216 15.36 -9.20 16.22
CA GLN A 216 15.41 -10.56 15.67
C GLN A 216 14.73 -10.55 14.30
N ALA A 217 15.39 -11.04 13.27
CA ALA A 217 14.79 -11.22 11.95
C ALA A 217 14.03 -12.55 11.87
N ALA A 218 12.89 -12.52 11.17
CA ALA A 218 12.04 -13.64 10.83
C ALA A 218 11.76 -13.66 9.32
N GLU A 219 10.70 -14.32 8.86
CA GLU A 219 10.43 -14.52 7.42
C GLU A 219 8.98 -14.23 7.01
N PHE A 220 8.27 -13.41 7.80
CA PHE A 220 6.84 -13.08 7.63
C PHE A 220 5.88 -14.26 7.79
N THR A 221 6.36 -15.47 8.05
CA THR A 221 5.53 -16.67 8.25
C THR A 221 5.22 -16.92 9.73
N VAL A 222 4.11 -17.62 10.00
CA VAL A 222 3.69 -18.01 11.37
C VAL A 222 4.78 -18.82 12.07
N GLU A 223 5.35 -19.82 11.38
CA GLU A 223 6.37 -20.73 11.93
C GLU A 223 7.63 -19.97 12.32
N SER A 224 8.11 -19.10 11.43
CA SER A 224 9.29 -18.27 11.67
C SER A 224 9.03 -17.29 12.82
N GLY A 225 7.87 -16.64 12.85
CA GLY A 225 7.45 -15.74 13.92
C GLY A 225 7.45 -16.42 15.28
N GLN A 226 6.91 -17.63 15.39
CA GLN A 226 6.89 -18.42 16.63
C GLN A 226 8.31 -18.78 17.09
N ALA A 227 9.13 -19.31 16.19
CA ALA A 227 10.48 -19.75 16.53
C ALA A 227 11.37 -18.58 16.97
N LYS A 228 11.32 -17.47 16.22
CA LYS A 228 12.16 -16.27 16.51
C LYS A 228 11.67 -15.52 17.74
N MET A 229 10.36 -15.45 17.98
CA MET A 229 9.82 -14.86 19.21
C MET A 229 10.18 -15.70 20.43
N ALA A 230 10.10 -17.03 20.38
CA ALA A 230 10.52 -17.89 21.47
C ALA A 230 12.01 -17.66 21.84
N ALA A 231 12.89 -17.54 20.84
CA ALA A 231 14.29 -17.21 21.06
C ALA A 231 14.48 -15.81 21.68
N LEU A 232 13.72 -14.82 21.21
CA LEU A 232 13.74 -13.45 21.73
C LEU A 232 13.32 -13.40 23.21
N LEU A 233 12.25 -14.12 23.58
CA LEU A 233 11.75 -14.22 24.96
C LEU A 233 12.78 -14.90 25.90
N GLN A 234 13.56 -15.84 25.40
CA GLN A 234 14.65 -16.46 26.17
C GLN A 234 15.81 -15.50 26.38
N ALA A 235 16.18 -14.75 25.33
CA ALA A 235 17.30 -13.80 25.38
C ALA A 235 16.99 -12.54 26.18
N GLN A 236 15.74 -12.05 26.09
CA GLN A 236 15.27 -10.81 26.72
C GLN A 236 14.19 -11.13 27.74
N LYS A 237 14.60 -11.22 29.02
CA LYS A 237 13.69 -11.54 30.12
C LYS A 237 12.68 -10.41 30.40
N ASN A 238 13.09 -9.16 30.18
CA ASN A 238 12.26 -7.99 30.47
C ASN A 238 12.34 -6.99 29.33
N PHE A 239 11.19 -6.65 28.76
CA PHE A 239 10.97 -5.55 27.84
C PHE A 239 9.52 -5.04 28.00
N ASP A 240 9.26 -3.83 27.51
CA ASP A 240 8.03 -3.08 27.73
C ASP A 240 7.18 -2.96 26.48
N ALA A 241 7.82 -3.11 25.33
CA ALA A 241 7.12 -3.16 24.04
C ALA A 241 7.82 -4.07 23.03
N LEU A 242 7.01 -4.63 22.15
CA LEU A 242 7.42 -5.38 20.95
C LEU A 242 6.84 -4.71 19.72
N TRP A 243 7.67 -4.37 18.73
CA TRP A 243 7.19 -4.14 17.38
C TRP A 243 7.46 -5.34 16.49
N ASN A 244 6.42 -5.84 15.86
CA ASN A 244 6.43 -6.96 14.94
C ASN A 244 6.01 -6.49 13.55
N HIS A 245 6.86 -6.75 12.54
CA HIS A 245 6.70 -6.18 11.21
C HIS A 245 5.50 -6.68 10.40
N ASP A 246 4.85 -7.79 10.82
CA ASP A 246 3.83 -8.45 10.03
C ASP A 246 2.85 -9.25 10.91
N ASP A 247 1.55 -9.18 10.62
CA ASP A 247 0.52 -9.81 11.46
C ASP A 247 0.45 -11.34 11.29
N ASP A 248 0.80 -11.90 10.12
CA ASP A 248 0.90 -13.36 9.97
C ASP A 248 2.04 -13.92 10.83
N GLN A 249 3.21 -13.29 10.75
CA GLN A 249 4.34 -13.54 11.66
C GLN A 249 3.91 -13.31 13.13
N GLY A 250 3.08 -12.31 13.37
CA GLY A 250 2.50 -11.94 14.65
C GLY A 250 1.65 -13.03 15.28
N VAL A 251 0.91 -13.81 14.48
CA VAL A 251 0.18 -15.00 14.97
C VAL A 251 1.14 -15.98 15.63
N GLY A 252 2.28 -16.25 14.99
CA GLY A 252 3.33 -17.12 15.57
C GLY A 252 3.94 -16.52 16.83
N ALA A 253 4.24 -15.20 16.80
CA ALA A 253 4.78 -14.49 17.94
C ALA A 253 3.84 -14.56 19.16
N LEU A 254 2.54 -14.35 18.97
CA LEU A 254 1.53 -14.45 20.03
C LEU A 254 1.47 -15.88 20.63
N ARG A 255 1.55 -16.92 19.80
CA ARG A 255 1.63 -18.31 20.29
C ARG A 255 2.85 -18.55 21.21
N ALA A 256 4.02 -18.01 20.82
CA ALA A 256 5.23 -18.13 21.65
C ALA A 256 5.11 -17.34 22.95
N ILE A 257 4.47 -16.17 22.92
CA ILE A 257 4.19 -15.32 24.09
C ILE A 257 3.28 -16.06 25.08
N ASP A 258 2.19 -16.65 24.58
CA ASP A 258 1.22 -17.42 25.39
C ASP A 258 1.89 -18.67 26.01
N GLN A 259 2.65 -19.43 25.22
CA GLN A 259 3.38 -20.60 25.70
C GLN A 259 4.42 -20.25 26.79
N ALA A 260 4.99 -19.07 26.72
CA ALA A 260 5.93 -18.58 27.73
C ALA A 260 5.24 -17.95 28.95
N GLY A 261 3.91 -17.84 28.96
CA GLY A 261 3.14 -17.18 30.01
C GLY A 261 3.54 -15.71 30.20
N ARG A 262 3.84 -15.01 29.12
CA ARG A 262 4.38 -13.64 29.16
C ARG A 262 3.29 -12.63 28.79
N ASP A 263 3.14 -11.65 29.65
CA ASP A 263 2.29 -10.47 29.52
C ASP A 263 3.02 -9.23 30.05
N GLY A 264 2.32 -8.16 30.34
CA GLY A 264 2.90 -6.96 30.96
C GLY A 264 3.73 -6.10 30.02
N PHE A 265 3.66 -6.31 28.71
CA PHE A 265 4.19 -5.43 27.67
C PHE A 265 3.14 -5.21 26.56
N LEU A 266 3.34 -4.19 25.75
CA LEU A 266 2.48 -3.96 24.58
C LEU A 266 3.15 -4.48 23.31
N MET A 267 2.36 -5.02 22.39
CA MET A 267 2.78 -5.41 21.04
C MET A 267 2.09 -4.52 20.00
N VAL A 268 2.87 -4.08 19.03
CA VAL A 268 2.38 -3.47 17.79
C VAL A 268 2.66 -4.44 16.65
N GLY A 269 1.64 -4.77 15.88
CA GLY A 269 1.72 -5.59 14.67
C GLY A 269 1.87 -4.75 13.41
N GLY A 270 1.80 -5.41 12.27
CA GLY A 270 1.90 -4.78 10.95
C GLY A 270 1.14 -5.53 9.89
N ALA A 271 0.75 -4.83 8.85
CA ALA A 271 -0.03 -5.22 7.68
C ALA A 271 -1.55 -5.02 7.79
N GLY A 272 -2.18 -5.21 8.95
CA GLY A 272 -3.62 -4.99 9.11
C GLY A 272 -4.45 -6.24 8.78
N ALA A 273 -4.02 -7.42 9.25
CA ALA A 273 -4.83 -8.63 9.15
C ALA A 273 -6.12 -8.51 9.97
N LEU A 274 -7.21 -9.07 9.47
CA LEU A 274 -8.51 -9.04 10.15
C LEU A 274 -8.43 -9.67 11.55
N SER A 275 -7.70 -10.80 11.68
CA SER A 275 -7.47 -11.47 12.95
C SER A 275 -6.74 -10.59 13.97
N ALA A 276 -5.75 -9.80 13.54
CA ALA A 276 -5.07 -8.84 14.38
C ALA A 276 -6.01 -7.72 14.83
N MET A 277 -6.82 -7.17 13.90
CA MET A 277 -7.81 -6.15 14.22
C MET A 277 -8.88 -6.66 15.19
N GLU A 278 -9.32 -7.91 15.06
CA GLU A 278 -10.27 -8.54 16.00
C GLU A 278 -9.67 -8.72 17.41
N ALA A 279 -8.39 -9.07 17.50
CA ALA A 279 -7.68 -9.16 18.79
C ALA A 279 -7.51 -7.78 19.43
N ILE A 280 -7.19 -6.74 18.64
CA ILE A 280 -7.08 -5.36 19.10
C ILE A 280 -8.43 -4.84 19.62
N GLU A 281 -9.52 -5.14 18.91
CA GLU A 281 -10.88 -4.76 19.34
C GLU A 281 -11.28 -5.37 20.69
N LYS A 282 -10.94 -6.65 20.92
CA LYS A 282 -11.18 -7.34 22.20
C LYS A 282 -10.33 -6.78 23.33
N ASP A 283 -9.12 -6.34 23.03
CA ASP A 283 -8.16 -5.71 23.97
C ASP A 283 -7.80 -6.58 25.20
N ASP A 284 -7.86 -7.91 25.04
CA ASP A 284 -7.62 -8.87 26.10
C ASP A 284 -6.19 -9.47 26.14
N GLY A 285 -5.34 -9.10 25.19
CA GLY A 285 -3.96 -9.57 25.05
C GLY A 285 -2.93 -8.46 24.96
N VAL A 286 -1.70 -8.84 24.63
CA VAL A 286 -0.56 -7.89 24.47
C VAL A 286 -0.62 -7.09 23.17
N LEU A 287 -1.33 -7.56 22.14
CA LEU A 287 -1.47 -6.87 20.85
C LEU A 287 -2.41 -5.67 21.01
N LYS A 288 -1.88 -4.46 20.87
CA LYS A 288 -2.61 -3.20 21.10
C LYS A 288 -2.85 -2.38 19.87
N ALA A 289 -2.06 -2.59 18.82
CA ALA A 289 -2.20 -1.92 17.54
C ALA A 289 -1.58 -2.74 16.42
N THR A 290 -2.00 -2.46 15.18
CA THR A 290 -1.30 -2.87 13.96
C THR A 290 -1.12 -1.66 13.04
N VAL A 291 -0.04 -1.63 12.26
CA VAL A 291 0.20 -0.57 11.28
C VAL A 291 -0.13 -1.09 9.90
N LEU A 292 -1.02 -0.40 9.18
CA LEU A 292 -1.54 -0.86 7.91
C LEU A 292 -0.47 -0.98 6.82
N TYR A 293 -0.56 -2.05 6.07
CA TYR A 293 0.15 -2.29 4.82
C TYR A 293 -0.79 -3.04 3.86
N PRO A 294 -1.73 -2.31 3.21
CA PRO A 294 -2.92 -2.91 2.64
C PRO A 294 -2.65 -3.72 1.36
N PRO A 295 -3.06 -5.00 1.28
CA PRO A 295 -2.92 -5.80 0.06
C PRO A 295 -3.81 -5.31 -1.10
N THR A 296 -4.74 -4.39 -0.85
CA THR A 296 -5.54 -3.70 -1.88
C THR A 296 -4.70 -2.94 -2.91
N MET A 297 -3.39 -2.73 -2.62
CA MET A 297 -2.44 -2.21 -3.61
C MET A 297 -2.41 -3.06 -4.88
N ALA A 298 -2.65 -4.38 -4.78
CA ALA A 298 -2.71 -5.27 -5.94
C ALA A 298 -3.96 -5.00 -6.80
N ALA A 299 -5.12 -4.74 -6.20
CA ALA A 299 -6.29 -4.28 -6.94
C ALA A 299 -6.03 -2.95 -7.68
N SER A 300 -5.41 -2.00 -7.00
CA SER A 300 -5.00 -0.72 -7.62
C SER A 300 -3.96 -0.91 -8.72
N ALA A 301 -3.05 -1.88 -8.59
CA ALA A 301 -2.09 -2.22 -9.65
C ALA A 301 -2.80 -2.76 -10.90
N ILE A 302 -3.88 -3.54 -10.76
CA ILE A 302 -4.72 -3.98 -11.90
C ILE A 302 -5.40 -2.78 -12.57
N ASP A 303 -5.92 -1.82 -11.80
CA ASP A 303 -6.54 -0.60 -12.35
C ASP A 303 -5.51 0.23 -13.15
N LEU A 304 -4.33 0.42 -12.58
CA LEU A 304 -3.23 1.11 -13.26
C LEU A 304 -2.77 0.38 -14.52
N ALA A 305 -2.67 -0.95 -14.46
CA ALA A 305 -2.30 -1.76 -15.62
C ALA A 305 -3.37 -1.68 -16.72
N ARG A 306 -4.66 -1.78 -16.37
CA ARG A 306 -5.76 -1.60 -17.32
C ARG A 306 -5.71 -0.21 -17.99
N ALA A 307 -5.52 0.85 -17.19
CA ALA A 307 -5.42 2.21 -17.71
C ALA A 307 -4.23 2.37 -18.68
N LEU A 308 -3.06 1.82 -18.34
CA LEU A 308 -1.88 1.81 -19.23
C LEU A 308 -2.15 1.06 -20.53
N GLY A 309 -2.72 -0.15 -20.45
CA GLY A 309 -3.03 -0.97 -21.64
C GLY A 309 -4.06 -0.30 -22.57
N GLN A 310 -4.93 0.53 -22.02
CA GLN A 310 -5.94 1.31 -22.76
C GLN A 310 -5.46 2.70 -23.18
N ALA A 311 -4.24 3.10 -22.84
CA ALA A 311 -3.69 4.45 -23.02
C ALA A 311 -4.59 5.54 -22.37
N LYS A 312 -5.11 5.25 -21.18
CA LYS A 312 -5.92 6.19 -20.37
C LYS A 312 -5.11 6.70 -19.18
N GLY A 313 -5.40 7.92 -18.75
CA GLY A 313 -4.89 8.46 -17.49
C GLY A 313 -5.68 7.99 -16.27
N ILE A 314 -5.34 8.53 -15.09
CA ILE A 314 -6.12 8.29 -13.87
C ILE A 314 -7.42 9.09 -13.93
N SER A 315 -8.54 8.39 -13.80
CA SER A 315 -9.86 9.01 -13.76
C SER A 315 -10.01 10.00 -12.60
N GLY A 316 -10.63 11.12 -12.87
CA GLY A 316 -10.91 12.16 -11.87
C GLY A 316 -9.72 13.10 -11.56
N MET A 317 -8.55 12.87 -12.14
CA MET A 317 -7.43 13.80 -12.11
C MET A 317 -7.29 14.56 -13.42
N ALA A 318 -6.77 15.79 -13.36
CA ALA A 318 -6.47 16.57 -14.56
C ALA A 318 -5.28 16.00 -15.37
N GLU A 319 -4.49 15.12 -14.74
CA GLU A 319 -3.33 14.50 -15.34
C GLU A 319 -3.72 13.34 -16.27
N PHE A 320 -3.22 13.36 -17.49
CA PHE A 320 -3.38 12.29 -18.46
C PHE A 320 -2.39 11.15 -18.26
N GLU A 321 -1.30 11.40 -17.51
CA GLU A 321 -0.25 10.45 -17.27
C GLU A 321 -0.45 9.72 -15.93
N ILE A 322 -0.15 8.42 -15.90
CA ILE A 322 -0.09 7.66 -14.66
C ILE A 322 1.14 8.08 -13.87
N PRO A 323 1.02 8.40 -12.56
CA PRO A 323 2.16 8.71 -11.72
C PRO A 323 3.23 7.63 -11.77
N SER A 324 4.49 8.01 -11.66
CA SER A 324 5.60 7.05 -11.60
C SER A 324 5.70 6.35 -10.24
N PHE A 325 5.11 6.95 -9.18
CA PHE A 325 5.12 6.44 -7.81
C PHE A 325 3.78 6.67 -7.12
N VAL A 326 3.25 5.62 -6.50
CA VAL A 326 2.03 5.66 -5.67
C VAL A 326 2.37 5.03 -4.33
N THR A 327 2.56 5.85 -3.30
CA THR A 327 2.85 5.38 -1.94
C THR A 327 1.57 5.40 -1.11
N LEU A 328 1.21 4.25 -0.54
CA LEU A 328 0.03 4.11 0.33
C LEU A 328 0.40 4.42 1.77
N TYR A 329 -0.46 5.19 2.44
CA TYR A 329 -0.26 5.59 3.83
C TYR A 329 -0.40 4.41 4.80
N SER A 330 0.50 4.32 5.78
CA SER A 330 0.53 3.28 6.81
C SER A 330 -0.07 3.80 8.13
N ALA A 331 -1.40 3.79 8.23
CA ALA A 331 -2.11 4.22 9.44
C ALA A 331 -1.89 3.24 10.59
N VAL A 332 -1.83 3.76 11.82
CA VAL A 332 -1.91 2.95 13.04
C VAL A 332 -3.37 2.65 13.34
N VAL A 333 -3.68 1.38 13.49
CA VAL A 333 -4.99 0.88 13.88
C VAL A 333 -4.91 0.34 15.30
N ASP A 334 -5.64 0.95 16.21
CA ASP A 334 -5.76 0.56 17.60
C ASP A 334 -7.23 0.42 18.01
N LYS A 335 -7.51 0.18 19.29
CA LYS A 335 -8.86 0.01 19.81
C LYS A 335 -9.79 1.19 19.51
N GLU A 336 -9.27 2.40 19.42
CA GLU A 336 -10.09 3.62 19.25
C GLU A 336 -10.62 3.74 17.83
N ASN A 337 -9.89 3.23 16.82
CA ASN A 337 -10.22 3.42 15.42
C ASN A 337 -10.42 2.11 14.62
N VAL A 338 -10.22 0.94 15.24
CA VAL A 338 -10.27 -0.38 14.55
C VAL A 338 -11.58 -0.60 13.80
N ALA A 339 -12.71 -0.13 14.30
CA ALA A 339 -14.01 -0.28 13.66
C ALA A 339 -14.04 0.35 12.25
N GLN A 340 -13.28 1.43 12.03
CA GLN A 340 -13.20 2.11 10.73
C GLN A 340 -12.37 1.31 9.71
N TYR A 341 -11.38 0.55 10.17
CA TYR A 341 -10.40 -0.13 9.33
C TYR A 341 -10.69 -1.63 9.10
N LYS A 342 -11.56 -2.25 9.92
CA LYS A 342 -11.89 -3.70 9.79
C LYS A 342 -12.41 -4.08 8.41
N VAL A 343 -13.10 -3.17 7.71
CA VAL A 343 -13.59 -3.38 6.34
C VAL A 343 -12.45 -3.62 5.33
N ASN A 344 -11.26 -3.14 5.64
CA ASN A 344 -10.06 -3.29 4.81
C ASN A 344 -9.13 -4.41 5.30
N GLY A 345 -9.48 -5.08 6.40
CA GLY A 345 -8.71 -6.19 6.95
C GLY A 345 -8.73 -7.39 6.00
N PHE A 346 -7.56 -8.00 5.79
CA PHE A 346 -7.43 -9.21 4.98
C PHE A 346 -7.40 -10.47 5.88
N LYS A 347 -7.66 -11.65 5.26
CA LYS A 347 -7.68 -12.95 5.92
C LYS A 347 -6.44 -13.76 5.58
#